data_e1e30cc10b16c2fa1c3600136712e0fb
#
_entry.id   e1e30cc10b16c2fa1c3600136712e0fb
#
_cell.length_a   1.000
_cell.length_b   1.000
_cell.length_c   1.000
_cell.angle_alpha   90.00
_cell.angle_beta   90.00
_cell.angle_gamma   90.00
#
_symmetry.space_group_name_H-M   'P 1'
#
loop_
_entity.id
_entity.type
_entity.pdbx_description
1 polymer ?
#
loop_
_entity_poly.entity_id
_entity_poly.type
_entity_poly.pdbx_seq_one_letter_code
_entity_poly.pdbx_strand_id
1 'polypeptide(L)'
;MKRGPRGNLDAERIKAATHRLLTDRGTPAAVSLRMIAADLGVAPNALYTYFRDLGELWHTLADEALGRLSPLDLLPADCPRCAIRTLADRARELFAEPGIIALLHHQPVLGHHSFELSETLMTLCRGGRIDPRDGHDLIMGWFYGSAALVAEGWEAGTDQLRAQSVDADRFPLIHGRSDANIGAQIGAILDGIGLTCRCRAQD
;
A
#
# COMPACT_ATOMS: atom_id res chain seq x y z
N MET A 1 30.76 -18.94 -30.50
CA MET A 1 29.92 -18.14 -29.59
C MET A 1 30.22 -18.57 -28.15
N LYS A 2 30.88 -17.74 -27.36
CA LYS A 2 31.15 -18.00 -25.94
C LYS A 2 29.82 -17.81 -25.17
N ARG A 3 29.26 -18.91 -24.58
CA ARG A 3 28.23 -18.82 -23.57
C ARG A 3 28.81 -18.09 -22.34
N GLY A 4 28.34 -16.87 -22.10
CA GLY A 4 28.66 -16.15 -20.86
C GLY A 4 28.23 -16.96 -19.61
N PRO A 5 28.79 -16.66 -18.44
CA PRO A 5 28.46 -17.40 -17.21
C PRO A 5 26.94 -17.27 -16.99
N ARG A 6 26.25 -18.42 -16.97
CA ARG A 6 24.87 -18.51 -16.55
C ARG A 6 24.85 -18.16 -15.05
N GLY A 7 24.74 -16.87 -14.76
CA GLY A 7 24.37 -16.46 -13.42
C GLY A 7 23.07 -17.18 -13.07
N ASN A 8 23.05 -17.82 -11.91
CA ASN A 8 21.93 -18.64 -11.46
C ASN A 8 20.67 -17.75 -11.44
N LEU A 9 19.77 -17.89 -12.44
CA LEU A 9 18.49 -17.20 -12.43
C LEU A 9 17.63 -17.90 -11.40
N ASP A 10 17.04 -17.12 -10.50
CA ASP A 10 16.08 -17.58 -9.50
C ASP A 10 14.93 -16.57 -9.36
N ALA A 11 13.88 -16.94 -8.62
CA ALA A 11 12.72 -16.12 -8.43
C ALA A 11 13.05 -14.79 -7.74
N GLU A 12 13.97 -14.79 -6.78
CA GLU A 12 14.37 -13.58 -6.03
C GLU A 12 15.04 -12.55 -6.93
N ARG A 13 15.93 -12.99 -7.83
CA ARG A 13 16.56 -12.11 -8.80
C ARG A 13 15.57 -11.51 -9.78
N ILE A 14 14.56 -12.29 -10.20
CA ILE A 14 13.49 -11.81 -11.09
C ILE A 14 12.66 -10.76 -10.34
N LYS A 15 12.24 -11.04 -9.11
CA LYS A 15 11.49 -10.09 -8.27
C LYS A 15 12.27 -8.80 -8.05
N ALA A 16 13.55 -8.90 -7.68
CA ALA A 16 14.41 -7.74 -7.46
C ALA A 16 14.58 -6.88 -8.73
N ALA A 17 14.78 -7.48 -9.90
CA ALA A 17 14.85 -6.76 -11.17
C ALA A 17 13.52 -6.08 -11.52
N THR A 18 12.41 -6.78 -11.29
CA THR A 18 11.06 -6.26 -11.53
C THR A 18 10.74 -5.08 -10.61
N HIS A 19 11.10 -5.18 -9.33
CA HIS A 19 10.92 -4.10 -8.36
C HIS A 19 11.72 -2.85 -8.74
N ARG A 20 12.98 -2.99 -9.17
CA ARG A 20 13.78 -1.85 -9.67
C ARG A 20 13.10 -1.17 -10.85
N LEU A 21 12.66 -1.96 -11.84
CA LEU A 21 11.95 -1.42 -13.02
C LEU A 21 10.64 -0.75 -12.64
N LEU A 22 9.89 -1.28 -11.65
CA LEU A 22 8.69 -0.65 -11.12
C LEU A 22 9.02 0.70 -10.48
N THR A 23 10.04 0.77 -9.64
CA THR A 23 10.51 2.00 -9.00
C THR A 23 10.89 3.06 -10.03
N ASP A 24 11.62 2.66 -11.09
CA ASP A 24 12.05 3.57 -12.15
C ASP A 24 10.90 4.05 -13.05
N ARG A 25 9.88 3.21 -13.25
CA ARG A 25 8.75 3.49 -14.16
C ARG A 25 7.49 3.99 -13.47
N GLY A 26 7.40 3.82 -12.16
CA GLY A 26 6.29 4.27 -11.32
C GLY A 26 4.99 3.45 -11.44
N THR A 27 4.88 2.55 -12.42
CA THR A 27 3.65 1.76 -12.64
C THR A 27 3.92 0.41 -13.28
N PRO A 28 3.21 -0.66 -12.88
CA PRO A 28 3.28 -1.98 -13.51
C PRO A 28 2.99 -1.96 -15.03
N ALA A 29 2.08 -1.09 -15.47
CA ALA A 29 1.70 -0.96 -16.88
C ALA A 29 2.87 -0.55 -17.80
N ALA A 30 3.89 0.11 -17.25
CA ALA A 30 5.08 0.54 -18.01
C ALA A 30 6.20 -0.51 -18.04
N VAL A 31 6.02 -1.69 -17.43
CA VAL A 31 7.03 -2.75 -17.33
C VAL A 31 6.55 -4.00 -18.07
N SER A 32 7.43 -4.59 -18.87
CA SER A 32 7.14 -5.82 -19.63
C SER A 32 8.13 -6.94 -19.29
N LEU A 33 7.72 -8.20 -19.52
CA LEU A 33 8.62 -9.37 -19.38
C LEU A 33 9.91 -9.23 -20.20
N ARG A 34 9.83 -8.59 -21.38
CA ARG A 34 11.02 -8.34 -22.19
C ARG A 34 12.00 -7.40 -21.53
N MET A 35 11.51 -6.37 -20.84
CA MET A 35 12.36 -5.43 -20.09
C MET A 35 13.03 -6.13 -18.91
N ILE A 36 12.28 -6.94 -18.16
CA ILE A 36 12.81 -7.72 -17.03
C ILE A 36 13.89 -8.70 -17.52
N ALA A 37 13.62 -9.43 -18.60
CA ALA A 37 14.59 -10.35 -19.19
C ALA A 37 15.86 -9.64 -19.70
N ALA A 38 15.72 -8.47 -20.32
CA ALA A 38 16.84 -7.65 -20.77
C ALA A 38 17.70 -7.15 -19.60
N ASP A 39 17.07 -6.68 -18.51
CA ASP A 39 17.77 -6.25 -17.30
C ASP A 39 18.58 -7.39 -16.66
N LEU A 40 18.05 -8.61 -16.72
CA LEU A 40 18.69 -9.83 -16.19
C LEU A 40 19.70 -10.47 -17.17
N GLY A 41 19.75 -10.02 -18.43
CA GLY A 41 20.60 -10.61 -19.46
C GLY A 41 20.21 -12.03 -19.87
N VAL A 42 18.90 -12.35 -19.81
CA VAL A 42 18.34 -13.68 -20.13
C VAL A 42 17.32 -13.60 -21.27
N ALA A 43 16.97 -14.75 -21.85
CA ALA A 43 15.87 -14.82 -22.81
C ALA A 43 14.53 -14.69 -22.07
N PRO A 44 13.51 -13.99 -22.63
CA PRO A 44 12.20 -13.83 -21.99
C PRO A 44 11.56 -15.16 -21.56
N ASN A 45 11.74 -16.22 -22.35
CA ASN A 45 11.21 -17.55 -22.04
C ASN A 45 11.79 -18.16 -20.75
N ALA A 46 12.95 -17.72 -20.28
CA ALA A 46 13.54 -18.20 -19.04
C ALA A 46 12.73 -17.78 -17.81
N LEU A 47 11.99 -16.66 -17.89
CA LEU A 47 11.16 -16.16 -16.81
C LEU A 47 9.94 -17.05 -16.54
N TYR A 48 9.38 -17.67 -17.58
CA TYR A 48 8.23 -18.56 -17.48
C TYR A 48 8.50 -19.86 -16.68
N THR A 49 9.77 -20.16 -16.40
CA THR A 49 10.13 -21.27 -15.50
C THR A 49 9.77 -20.96 -14.04
N TYR A 50 9.71 -19.67 -13.69
CA TYR A 50 9.50 -19.20 -12.32
C TYR A 50 8.12 -18.58 -12.11
N PHE A 51 7.59 -17.89 -13.11
CA PHE A 51 6.30 -17.22 -13.06
C PHE A 51 5.52 -17.55 -14.33
N ARG A 52 4.27 -17.97 -14.17
CA ARG A 52 3.38 -18.34 -15.27
C ARG A 52 3.17 -17.19 -16.26
N ASP A 53 3.03 -15.97 -15.70
CA ASP A 53 2.83 -14.73 -16.45
C ASP A 53 3.28 -13.51 -15.62
N LEU A 54 3.17 -12.34 -16.24
CA LEU A 54 3.51 -11.07 -15.58
C LEU A 54 2.53 -10.72 -14.46
N GLY A 55 1.27 -11.16 -14.56
CA GLY A 55 0.25 -10.94 -13.52
C GLY A 55 0.59 -11.70 -12.24
N GLU A 56 1.04 -12.96 -12.33
CA GLU A 56 1.50 -13.72 -11.17
C GLU A 56 2.71 -13.05 -10.50
N LEU A 57 3.64 -12.54 -11.28
CA LEU A 57 4.80 -11.81 -10.75
C LEU A 57 4.38 -10.53 -10.01
N TRP A 58 3.45 -9.76 -10.57
CA TRP A 58 2.90 -8.58 -9.89
C TRP A 58 2.13 -8.93 -8.63
N HIS A 59 1.32 -9.99 -8.68
CA HIS A 59 0.60 -10.47 -7.50
C HIS A 59 1.56 -10.86 -6.37
N THR A 60 2.63 -11.60 -6.70
CA THR A 60 3.65 -12.00 -5.73
C THR A 60 4.32 -10.79 -5.09
N LEU A 61 4.75 -9.82 -5.90
CA LEU A 61 5.38 -8.60 -5.38
C LEU A 61 4.43 -7.75 -4.53
N ALA A 62 3.16 -7.67 -4.91
CA ALA A 62 2.15 -6.94 -4.15
C ALA A 62 1.87 -7.62 -2.79
N ASP A 63 1.74 -8.93 -2.77
CA ASP A 63 1.52 -9.68 -1.53
C ASP A 63 2.74 -9.59 -0.59
N GLU A 64 3.95 -9.73 -1.12
CA GLU A 64 5.20 -9.54 -0.35
C GLU A 64 5.33 -8.10 0.19
N ALA A 65 4.91 -7.10 -0.57
CA ALA A 65 4.87 -5.72 -0.09
C ALA A 65 3.94 -5.55 1.12
N LEU A 66 2.75 -6.17 1.10
CA LEU A 66 1.84 -6.19 2.24
C LEU A 66 2.43 -6.94 3.45
N GLY A 67 3.21 -7.99 3.23
CA GLY A 67 3.91 -8.73 4.28
C GLY A 67 4.90 -7.87 5.08
N ARG A 68 5.47 -6.84 4.45
CA ARG A 68 6.38 -5.89 5.12
C ARG A 68 5.68 -5.05 6.20
N LEU A 69 4.35 -4.98 6.17
CA LEU A 69 3.57 -4.33 7.24
C LEU A 69 3.64 -5.10 8.56
N SER A 70 4.04 -6.37 8.53
CA SER A 70 4.17 -7.26 9.70
C SER A 70 2.94 -7.18 10.63
N PRO A 71 1.73 -7.44 10.11
CA PRO A 71 0.50 -7.23 10.89
C PRO A 71 0.42 -8.15 12.11
N LEU A 72 0.95 -9.36 12.03
CA LEU A 72 0.94 -10.33 13.13
C LEU A 72 1.73 -9.87 14.36
N ASP A 73 2.74 -9.02 14.20
CA ASP A 73 3.51 -8.45 15.32
C ASP A 73 2.64 -7.58 16.24
N LEU A 74 1.46 -7.19 15.76
CA LEU A 74 0.53 -6.36 16.51
C LEU A 74 -0.44 -7.19 17.37
N LEU A 75 -0.31 -8.51 17.36
CA LEU A 75 -1.16 -9.44 18.13
C LEU A 75 -0.33 -10.27 19.14
N PRO A 76 -0.86 -10.51 20.36
CA PRO A 76 -2.07 -9.90 20.92
C PRO A 76 -1.89 -8.43 21.24
N ALA A 77 -2.95 -7.62 21.08
CA ALA A 77 -2.89 -6.18 21.28
C ALA A 77 -3.56 -5.76 22.60
N ASP A 78 -2.83 -5.11 23.49
CA ASP A 78 -3.38 -4.50 24.70
C ASP A 78 -4.34 -3.34 24.36
N CYS A 79 -4.04 -2.62 23.27
CA CYS A 79 -4.87 -1.55 22.74
C CYS A 79 -5.05 -1.69 21.22
N PRO A 80 -6.17 -2.26 20.76
CA PRO A 80 -6.46 -2.42 19.33
C PRO A 80 -6.39 -1.10 18.55
N ARG A 81 -6.87 0.00 19.13
CA ARG A 81 -6.78 1.33 18.50
C ARG A 81 -5.33 1.74 18.22
N CYS A 82 -4.44 1.54 19.18
CA CYS A 82 -3.02 1.88 19.00
C CYS A 82 -2.36 0.95 17.98
N ALA A 83 -2.68 -0.34 18.00
CA ALA A 83 -2.17 -1.30 17.02
C ALA A 83 -2.57 -0.92 15.58
N ILE A 84 -3.83 -0.54 15.34
CA ILE A 84 -4.28 -0.08 14.01
C ILE A 84 -3.57 1.22 13.61
N ARG A 85 -3.33 2.15 14.52
CA ARG A 85 -2.57 3.37 14.23
C ARG A 85 -1.12 3.06 13.84
N THR A 86 -0.46 2.14 14.56
CA THR A 86 0.87 1.66 14.20
C THR A 86 0.89 1.04 12.80
N LEU A 87 -0.12 0.22 12.48
CA LEU A 87 -0.27 -0.36 11.15
C LEU A 87 -0.47 0.73 10.08
N ALA A 88 -1.25 1.77 10.40
CA ALA A 88 -1.46 2.92 9.53
C ALA A 88 -0.15 3.68 9.24
N ASP A 89 0.69 3.87 10.24
CA ASP A 89 1.99 4.53 10.05
C ASP A 89 2.93 3.68 9.19
N ARG A 90 3.00 2.36 9.43
CA ARG A 90 3.77 1.42 8.58
C ARG A 90 3.29 1.44 7.12
N ALA A 91 1.96 1.43 6.92
CA ALA A 91 1.39 1.49 5.57
C ALA A 91 1.71 2.81 4.87
N ARG A 92 1.71 3.94 5.58
CA ARG A 92 2.11 5.23 5.02
C ARG A 92 3.56 5.24 4.56
N GLU A 93 4.47 4.65 5.34
CA GLU A 93 5.88 4.49 4.96
C GLU A 93 6.02 3.61 3.71
N LEU A 94 5.33 2.47 3.66
CA LEU A 94 5.32 1.58 2.50
C LEU A 94 4.78 2.29 1.25
N PHE A 95 3.69 3.05 1.38
CA PHE A 95 3.04 3.73 0.25
C PHE A 95 3.85 4.93 -0.26
N ALA A 96 4.79 5.46 0.53
CA ALA A 96 5.72 6.49 0.07
C ALA A 96 6.78 5.94 -0.91
N GLU A 97 6.93 4.62 -1.02
CA GLU A 97 7.87 4.03 -1.97
C GLU A 97 7.33 4.13 -3.42
N PRO A 98 8.16 4.57 -4.39
CA PRO A 98 7.74 4.73 -5.77
C PRO A 98 7.19 3.44 -6.36
N GLY A 99 6.00 3.52 -6.98
CA GLY A 99 5.36 2.42 -7.67
C GLY A 99 4.54 1.47 -6.79
N ILE A 100 4.67 1.49 -5.46
CA ILE A 100 3.96 0.57 -4.55
C ILE A 100 2.45 0.78 -4.62
N ILE A 101 1.96 2.01 -4.59
CA ILE A 101 0.53 2.30 -4.69
C ILE A 101 -0.02 1.77 -6.03
N ALA A 102 0.68 2.07 -7.14
CA ALA A 102 0.28 1.59 -8.45
C ALA A 102 0.31 0.06 -8.54
N LEU A 103 1.25 -0.61 -7.85
CA LEU A 103 1.33 -2.05 -7.76
C LEU A 103 0.13 -2.64 -7.02
N LEU A 104 -0.20 -2.10 -5.84
CA LEU A 104 -1.31 -2.59 -5.01
C LEU A 104 -2.70 -2.34 -5.66
N HIS A 105 -2.82 -1.32 -6.51
CA HIS A 105 -4.04 -1.04 -7.27
C HIS A 105 -4.11 -1.75 -8.62
N HIS A 106 -3.01 -2.39 -9.07
CA HIS A 106 -2.95 -3.01 -10.39
C HIS A 106 -3.92 -4.17 -10.56
N GLN A 107 -4.09 -4.97 -9.51
CA GLN A 107 -5.00 -6.12 -9.46
C GLN A 107 -5.33 -6.47 -8.00
N PRO A 108 -6.44 -7.20 -7.74
CA PRO A 108 -6.72 -7.72 -6.39
C PRO A 108 -5.57 -8.59 -5.87
N VAL A 109 -5.13 -8.34 -4.64
CA VAL A 109 -4.08 -9.12 -3.97
C VAL A 109 -4.75 -10.14 -3.05
N LEU A 110 -4.71 -11.40 -3.45
CA LEU A 110 -5.30 -12.53 -2.72
C LEU A 110 -4.19 -13.55 -2.40
N GLY A 111 -3.29 -13.19 -1.51
CA GLY A 111 -2.15 -13.98 -1.11
C GLY A 111 -2.07 -14.17 0.41
N HIS A 112 -1.04 -14.86 0.86
CA HIS A 112 -0.83 -15.20 2.26
C HIS A 112 -0.76 -13.94 3.14
N HIS A 113 0.03 -12.96 2.74
CA HIS A 113 0.23 -11.74 3.53
C HIS A 113 -0.98 -10.81 3.50
N SER A 114 -1.72 -10.76 2.39
CA SER A 114 -2.97 -10.00 2.33
C SER A 114 -4.03 -10.62 3.24
N PHE A 115 -4.07 -11.95 3.38
CA PHE A 115 -4.97 -12.63 4.31
C PHE A 115 -4.55 -12.42 5.77
N GLU A 116 -3.24 -12.46 6.09
CA GLU A 116 -2.72 -12.12 7.42
C GLU A 116 -3.10 -10.70 7.82
N LEU A 117 -2.97 -9.74 6.90
CA LEU A 117 -3.36 -8.35 7.13
C LEU A 117 -4.87 -8.23 7.44
N SER A 118 -5.70 -8.86 6.61
CA SER A 118 -7.15 -8.83 6.76
C SER A 118 -7.61 -9.49 8.08
N GLU A 119 -7.08 -10.66 8.40
CA GLU A 119 -7.40 -11.38 9.64
C GLU A 119 -6.97 -10.61 10.89
N THR A 120 -5.79 -9.98 10.83
CA THR A 120 -5.29 -9.11 11.90
C THR A 120 -6.21 -7.92 12.13
N LEU A 121 -6.58 -7.20 11.06
CA LEU A 121 -7.49 -6.06 11.17
C LEU A 121 -8.86 -6.46 11.70
N MET A 122 -9.46 -7.54 11.21
CA MET A 122 -10.72 -8.06 11.73
C MET A 122 -10.60 -8.44 13.21
N THR A 123 -9.48 -9.06 13.60
CA THR A 123 -9.23 -9.41 15.01
C THR A 123 -9.14 -8.16 15.89
N LEU A 124 -8.46 -7.12 15.45
CA LEU A 124 -8.37 -5.85 16.17
C LEU A 124 -9.73 -5.12 16.24
N CYS A 125 -10.61 -5.32 15.27
CA CYS A 125 -11.94 -4.73 15.23
C CYS A 125 -12.98 -5.46 16.12
N ARG A 126 -12.69 -6.67 16.65
CA ARG A 126 -13.64 -7.45 17.48
C ARG A 126 -14.16 -6.72 18.73
N GLY A 127 -13.42 -5.74 19.23
CA GLY A 127 -13.84 -4.92 20.38
C GLY A 127 -14.68 -3.69 20.02
N GLY A 128 -15.00 -3.50 18.76
CA GLY A 128 -15.80 -2.38 18.26
C GLY A 128 -17.31 -2.56 18.42
N ARG A 129 -18.06 -1.57 17.92
CA ARG A 129 -19.54 -1.53 17.96
C ARG A 129 -20.20 -2.06 16.69
N ILE A 130 -19.42 -2.30 15.64
CA ILE A 130 -19.87 -2.82 14.35
C ILE A 130 -19.24 -4.19 14.10
N ASP A 131 -19.74 -4.91 13.10
CA ASP A 131 -19.14 -6.17 12.71
C ASP A 131 -17.64 -5.99 12.39
N PRO A 132 -16.76 -6.89 12.84
CA PRO A 132 -15.32 -6.81 12.56
C PRO A 132 -14.97 -6.67 11.10
N ARG A 133 -15.75 -7.29 10.20
CA ARG A 133 -15.57 -7.17 8.76
C ARG A 133 -15.89 -5.76 8.27
N ASP A 134 -16.99 -5.17 8.74
CA ASP A 134 -17.34 -3.79 8.38
C ASP A 134 -16.27 -2.82 8.86
N GLY A 135 -15.71 -3.06 10.06
CA GLY A 135 -14.58 -2.30 10.59
C GLY A 135 -13.33 -2.43 9.72
N HIS A 136 -12.99 -3.65 9.32
CA HIS A 136 -11.92 -3.92 8.36
C HIS A 136 -12.15 -3.16 7.04
N ASP A 137 -13.33 -3.29 6.44
CA ASP A 137 -13.64 -2.72 5.12
C ASP A 137 -13.59 -1.18 5.16
N LEU A 138 -14.02 -0.55 6.25
CA LEU A 138 -13.88 0.90 6.44
C LEU A 138 -12.42 1.33 6.52
N ILE A 139 -11.58 0.62 7.25
CA ILE A 139 -10.17 0.93 7.39
C ILE A 139 -9.45 0.73 6.05
N MET A 140 -9.67 -0.41 5.39
CA MET A 140 -9.03 -0.71 4.10
C MET A 140 -9.50 0.24 3.00
N GLY A 141 -10.80 0.54 2.93
CA GLY A 141 -11.35 1.50 1.97
C GLY A 141 -10.75 2.89 2.14
N TRP A 142 -10.58 3.35 3.38
CA TRP A 142 -9.91 4.62 3.65
C TRP A 142 -8.43 4.58 3.24
N PHE A 143 -7.72 3.49 3.56
CA PHE A 143 -6.31 3.34 3.19
C PHE A 143 -6.10 3.38 1.68
N TYR A 144 -6.80 2.52 0.94
CA TYR A 144 -6.68 2.47 -0.51
C TYR A 144 -7.13 3.78 -1.17
N GLY A 145 -8.22 4.38 -0.67
CA GLY A 145 -8.71 5.66 -1.17
C GLY A 145 -7.75 6.80 -0.91
N SER A 146 -7.20 6.94 0.29
CA SER A 146 -6.22 7.97 0.61
C SER A 146 -4.92 7.79 -0.16
N ALA A 147 -4.44 6.55 -0.32
CA ALA A 147 -3.26 6.24 -1.11
C ALA A 147 -3.45 6.60 -2.60
N ALA A 148 -4.61 6.30 -3.18
CA ALA A 148 -4.94 6.69 -4.56
C ALA A 148 -4.95 8.21 -4.75
N LEU A 149 -5.54 8.95 -3.80
CA LEU A 149 -5.56 10.42 -3.85
C LEU A 149 -4.15 11.02 -3.83
N VAL A 150 -3.24 10.45 -3.03
CA VAL A 150 -1.83 10.87 -3.00
C VAL A 150 -1.16 10.57 -4.34
N ALA A 151 -1.32 9.34 -4.87
CA ALA A 151 -0.71 8.90 -6.11
C ALA A 151 -1.17 9.71 -7.33
N GLU A 152 -2.43 10.15 -7.34
CA GLU A 152 -3.01 10.97 -8.40
C GLU A 152 -2.69 12.47 -8.24
N GLY A 153 -1.92 12.84 -7.22
CA GLY A 153 -1.52 14.23 -6.99
C GLY A 153 -2.63 15.13 -6.42
N TRP A 154 -3.73 14.54 -5.93
CA TRP A 154 -4.83 15.31 -5.33
C TRP A 154 -4.42 16.04 -4.05
N GLU A 155 -3.40 15.57 -3.34
CA GLU A 155 -2.83 16.28 -2.18
C GLU A 155 -1.92 17.44 -2.59
N ALA A 156 -1.22 17.36 -3.73
CA ALA A 156 -0.53 18.50 -4.34
C ALA A 156 -1.52 19.60 -4.77
N GLY A 157 -2.81 19.29 -4.79
CA GLY A 157 -3.89 20.21 -5.11
C GLY A 157 -4.01 21.42 -4.19
N THR A 158 -3.46 21.41 -2.97
CA THR A 158 -3.51 22.59 -2.11
C THR A 158 -2.68 23.74 -2.68
N ASP A 159 -1.50 23.45 -3.20
CA ASP A 159 -0.66 24.46 -3.88
C ASP A 159 -1.21 24.81 -5.27
N GLN A 160 -1.76 23.85 -5.99
CA GLN A 160 -2.45 24.08 -7.27
C GLN A 160 -3.74 24.90 -7.07
N LEU A 161 -4.51 24.64 -6.01
CA LEU A 161 -5.70 25.43 -5.66
C LEU A 161 -5.33 26.87 -5.27
N ARG A 162 -4.23 27.06 -4.54
CA ARG A 162 -3.70 28.40 -4.24
C ARG A 162 -3.25 29.13 -5.51
N ALA A 163 -2.67 28.40 -6.48
CA ALA A 163 -2.24 28.95 -7.76
C ALA A 163 -3.41 29.27 -8.70
N GLN A 164 -4.59 28.64 -8.54
CA GLN A 164 -5.76 28.83 -9.40
C GLN A 164 -6.69 29.96 -9.00
N SER A 165 -6.33 30.82 -8.05
CA SER A 165 -7.16 31.94 -7.62
C SER A 165 -8.62 31.58 -7.34
N VAL A 166 -8.82 30.57 -6.48
CA VAL A 166 -10.17 30.15 -6.07
C VAL A 166 -10.89 31.34 -5.39
N ASP A 167 -12.09 31.63 -5.84
CA ASP A 167 -12.94 32.64 -5.26
C ASP A 167 -13.27 32.30 -3.80
N ALA A 168 -12.67 33.08 -2.87
CA ALA A 168 -12.79 32.85 -1.44
C ALA A 168 -14.21 33.13 -0.91
N ASP A 169 -14.95 34.05 -1.52
CA ASP A 169 -16.32 34.38 -1.10
C ASP A 169 -17.29 33.26 -1.49
N ARG A 170 -17.08 32.66 -2.66
CA ARG A 170 -17.91 31.60 -3.18
C ARG A 170 -17.52 30.21 -2.62
N PHE A 171 -16.24 29.97 -2.39
CA PHE A 171 -15.70 28.67 -1.95
C PHE A 171 -14.77 28.80 -0.74
N PRO A 172 -15.22 29.34 0.40
CA PRO A 172 -14.37 29.65 1.56
C PRO A 172 -13.67 28.42 2.14
N LEU A 173 -14.33 27.24 2.15
CA LEU A 173 -13.75 26.00 2.68
C LEU A 173 -12.67 25.41 1.75
N ILE A 174 -12.82 25.57 0.44
CA ILE A 174 -11.80 25.14 -0.53
C ILE A 174 -10.60 26.07 -0.46
N HIS A 175 -10.85 27.40 -0.42
CA HIS A 175 -9.80 28.41 -0.32
C HIS A 175 -8.97 28.26 0.97
N GLY A 176 -9.64 27.97 2.11
CA GLY A 176 -9.01 27.76 3.42
C GLY A 176 -8.54 26.32 3.70
N ARG A 177 -8.55 25.43 2.70
CA ARG A 177 -8.17 24.03 2.89
C ARG A 177 -6.71 23.92 3.32
N SER A 178 -6.48 23.22 4.42
CA SER A 178 -5.16 22.78 4.89
C SER A 178 -4.83 21.37 4.38
N ASP A 179 -3.59 20.96 4.55
CA ASP A 179 -3.16 19.60 4.25
C ASP A 179 -3.94 18.57 5.06
N ALA A 180 -4.08 17.36 4.50
CA ALA A 180 -4.83 16.30 5.14
C ALA A 180 -4.18 15.86 6.46
N ASN A 181 -4.97 15.84 7.54
CA ASN A 181 -4.54 15.28 8.81
C ASN A 181 -4.90 13.79 8.87
N ILE A 182 -3.99 12.95 8.39
CA ILE A 182 -4.13 11.49 8.32
C ILE A 182 -4.44 10.91 9.72
N GLY A 183 -3.75 11.39 10.75
CA GLY A 183 -3.96 10.94 12.13
C GLY A 183 -5.36 11.26 12.66
N ALA A 184 -5.93 12.41 12.29
CA ALA A 184 -7.30 12.77 12.63
C ALA A 184 -8.32 11.94 11.85
N GLN A 185 -8.08 11.69 10.56
CA GLN A 185 -8.97 10.89 9.72
C GLN A 185 -9.08 9.46 10.23
N ILE A 186 -7.96 8.76 10.43
CA ILE A 186 -7.98 7.40 11.00
C ILE A 186 -8.57 7.40 12.41
N GLY A 187 -8.28 8.43 13.21
CA GLY A 187 -8.88 8.62 14.53
C GLY A 187 -10.40 8.64 14.48
N ALA A 188 -10.98 9.42 13.56
CA ALA A 188 -12.43 9.53 13.38
C ALA A 188 -13.07 8.19 12.93
N ILE A 189 -12.39 7.44 12.05
CA ILE A 189 -12.84 6.10 11.64
C ILE A 189 -12.86 5.16 12.84
N LEU A 190 -11.79 5.13 13.64
CA LEU A 190 -11.69 4.26 14.82
C LEU A 190 -12.73 4.64 15.90
N ASP A 191 -13.04 5.92 16.06
CA ASP A 191 -14.15 6.39 16.92
C ASP A 191 -15.49 5.92 16.38
N GLY A 192 -15.72 5.98 15.07
CA GLY A 192 -16.92 5.48 14.41
C GLY A 192 -17.10 3.97 14.58
N ILE A 193 -16.03 3.20 14.47
CA ILE A 193 -16.00 1.75 14.74
C ILE A 193 -16.26 1.46 16.24
N GLY A 194 -15.96 2.41 17.12
CA GLY A 194 -16.10 2.27 18.57
C GLY A 194 -14.87 1.72 19.28
N LEU A 195 -13.71 1.81 18.66
CA LEU A 195 -12.44 1.44 19.25
C LEU A 195 -11.88 2.61 20.07
N THR A 196 -11.99 2.53 21.39
CA THR A 196 -11.45 3.52 22.33
C THR A 196 -10.02 3.18 22.73
N CYS A 197 -9.20 4.20 22.99
CA CYS A 197 -7.86 3.99 23.54
C CYS A 197 -7.95 3.56 25.00
N ARG A 198 -7.28 2.44 25.33
CA ARG A 198 -7.17 1.92 26.71
C ARG A 198 -5.76 2.14 27.29
N CYS A 199 -4.85 2.71 26.53
CA CYS A 199 -3.53 3.07 27.03
C CYS A 199 -3.68 4.20 28.06
N ARG A 200 -3.01 4.08 29.21
CA ARG A 200 -2.84 5.24 30.11
C ARG A 200 -2.09 6.31 29.32
N ALA A 201 -2.61 7.53 29.31
CA ALA A 201 -1.83 8.67 28.87
C ALA A 201 -0.52 8.60 29.65
N GLN A 202 0.60 8.40 28.96
CA GLN A 202 1.90 8.69 29.54
C GLN A 202 1.97 10.21 29.53
N ASP A 203 1.77 10.79 30.72
CA ASP A 203 2.00 12.19 31.03
C ASP A 203 3.46 12.57 30.76
#